data_82d914be19f733fe3fddeab2ddf3539f
#
_entry.id   82d914be19f733fe3fddeab2ddf3539f
#
_cell.length_a   1.000
_cell.length_b   1.000
_cell.length_c   1.000
_cell.angle_alpha   90.00
_cell.angle_beta   90.00
_cell.angle_gamma   90.00
#
_symmetry.space_group_name_H-M   'P 1'
#
loop_
_entity.id
_entity.type
_entity.pdbx_description
1 polymer ?
#
loop_
_entity_poly.entity_id
_entity_poly.type
_entity_poly.pdbx_seq_one_letter_code
_entity_poly.pdbx_strand_id
1 'polypeptide(L)'
;MKTVYFKDPTKENIEAAAKIIRSGGLLAIPTETVYGLGADALNEDAVLRIFLAKGRPQDNPLIIHVPDSSWLARYCQNVPDAAYALAEKFWPGPLTMILPRKPIVPLRTTAGLETVGVRCPDHPVTRAIIAAADVPIAAPSGNTSGRPSPTCIADMIEDMDGKIEGMFDGGPCTVGVESTIIDLTCTPPRLLRPGGLPLESLEAVLGHVDVDKAVVSLLKDGERPKAPGMKYRHYAPKAPVTVVTGDPAASAAYIRAHLPAGAGVICFTEYKDLFPGRSIHDLGSAHDKAEQARRVFDALREFDHETVTEIYAQCPDPAGLGLAVSNRLKKAAGFHVIEV
;
A
#
# COMPACT_ATOMS: atom_id res chain seq x y z
N MET A 1 -2.48 -19.57 -17.61
CA MET A 1 -3.90 -19.12 -17.52
C MET A 1 -4.07 -17.92 -18.45
N LYS A 2 -5.25 -17.67 -19.02
CA LYS A 2 -5.51 -16.44 -19.79
C LYS A 2 -6.20 -15.45 -18.88
N THR A 3 -5.57 -14.29 -18.63
CA THR A 3 -6.16 -13.20 -17.85
C THR A 3 -7.15 -12.41 -18.70
N VAL A 4 -8.32 -12.08 -18.14
CA VAL A 4 -9.35 -11.23 -18.77
C VAL A 4 -9.12 -9.78 -18.36
N TYR A 5 -9.19 -8.85 -19.31
CA TYR A 5 -9.02 -7.42 -19.05
C TYR A 5 -10.36 -6.70 -19.18
N PHE A 6 -10.73 -5.95 -18.13
CA PHE A 6 -11.90 -5.08 -18.10
C PHE A 6 -11.41 -3.63 -18.10
N LYS A 7 -12.00 -2.80 -18.96
CA LYS A 7 -11.63 -1.39 -19.06
C LYS A 7 -12.80 -0.47 -18.69
N ASP A 8 -13.97 -0.71 -19.28
CA ASP A 8 -15.12 0.16 -19.08
C ASP A 8 -15.97 -0.34 -17.91
N PRO A 9 -16.40 0.52 -16.97
CA PRO A 9 -17.20 0.14 -15.80
C PRO A 9 -18.67 -0.07 -16.13
N THR A 10 -18.96 -0.84 -17.18
CA THR A 10 -20.33 -1.22 -17.54
C THR A 10 -20.89 -2.21 -16.51
N LYS A 11 -22.21 -2.32 -16.43
CA LYS A 11 -22.88 -3.25 -15.53
C LYS A 11 -22.43 -4.70 -15.81
N GLU A 12 -22.26 -5.05 -17.08
CA GLU A 12 -21.82 -6.36 -17.54
C GLU A 12 -20.38 -6.67 -17.06
N ASN A 13 -19.46 -5.70 -17.19
CA ASN A 13 -18.07 -5.88 -16.76
C ASN A 13 -17.97 -5.94 -15.24
N ILE A 14 -18.72 -5.14 -14.50
CA ILE A 14 -18.80 -5.21 -13.03
C ILE A 14 -19.30 -6.58 -12.59
N GLU A 15 -20.39 -7.08 -13.19
CA GLU A 15 -20.94 -8.40 -12.85
C GLU A 15 -19.99 -9.54 -13.23
N ALA A 16 -19.30 -9.46 -14.38
CA ALA A 16 -18.29 -10.43 -14.77
C ALA A 16 -17.09 -10.45 -13.81
N ALA A 17 -16.62 -9.28 -13.37
CA ALA A 17 -15.58 -9.14 -12.36
C ALA A 17 -16.04 -9.69 -10.98
N ALA A 18 -17.25 -9.38 -10.55
CA ALA A 18 -17.84 -9.90 -9.33
C ALA A 18 -18.00 -11.43 -9.37
N LYS A 19 -18.35 -11.99 -10.54
CA LYS A 19 -18.42 -13.44 -10.75
C LYS A 19 -17.06 -14.12 -10.56
N ILE A 20 -15.96 -13.50 -11.00
CA ILE A 20 -14.60 -14.01 -10.74
C ILE A 20 -14.40 -14.16 -9.23
N ILE A 21 -14.71 -13.11 -8.45
CA ILE A 21 -14.56 -13.13 -7.00
C ILE A 21 -15.43 -14.23 -6.35
N ARG A 22 -16.73 -14.29 -6.69
CA ARG A 22 -17.67 -15.31 -6.13
C ARG A 22 -17.27 -16.74 -6.47
N SER A 23 -16.59 -16.96 -7.59
CA SER A 23 -16.10 -18.28 -7.99
C SER A 23 -14.75 -18.68 -7.38
N GLY A 24 -14.19 -17.87 -6.45
CA GLY A 24 -12.91 -18.11 -5.83
C GLY A 24 -11.71 -17.73 -6.71
N GLY A 25 -11.93 -16.93 -7.76
CA GLY A 25 -10.90 -16.41 -8.64
C GLY A 25 -10.17 -15.20 -8.05
N LEU A 26 -9.07 -14.82 -8.69
CA LEU A 26 -8.29 -13.62 -8.35
C LEU A 26 -8.57 -12.51 -9.35
N LEU A 27 -8.75 -11.30 -8.84
CA LEU A 27 -9.03 -10.11 -9.65
C LEU A 27 -8.11 -8.95 -9.22
N ALA A 28 -7.39 -8.36 -10.16
CA ALA A 28 -6.76 -7.07 -9.90
C ALA A 28 -7.82 -5.97 -9.87
N ILE A 29 -7.86 -5.22 -8.77
CA ILE A 29 -8.84 -4.16 -8.52
C ILE A 29 -8.14 -2.81 -8.40
N PRO A 30 -8.63 -1.75 -9.07
CA PRO A 30 -8.12 -0.39 -8.93
C PRO A 30 -8.57 0.21 -7.60
N THR A 31 -7.70 0.97 -6.95
CA THR A 31 -8.05 1.84 -5.81
C THR A 31 -7.39 3.20 -5.95
N GLU A 32 -7.79 4.16 -5.12
CA GLU A 32 -7.14 5.47 -5.07
C GLU A 32 -5.71 5.40 -4.55
N THR A 33 -5.37 4.36 -3.76
CA THR A 33 -4.05 4.18 -3.14
C THR A 33 -3.06 3.45 -4.02
N VAL A 34 -3.26 2.15 -4.20
CA VAL A 34 -2.49 1.25 -5.08
C VAL A 34 -3.43 0.18 -5.63
N TYR A 35 -3.08 -0.44 -6.75
CA TYR A 35 -3.85 -1.60 -7.22
C TYR A 35 -3.76 -2.75 -6.22
N GLY A 36 -4.91 -3.39 -5.97
CA GLY A 36 -5.03 -4.55 -5.10
C GLY A 36 -5.15 -5.86 -5.88
N LEU A 37 -4.67 -6.95 -5.30
CA LEU A 37 -4.97 -8.31 -5.76
C LEU A 37 -6.10 -8.88 -4.90
N GLY A 38 -7.30 -8.89 -5.45
CA GLY A 38 -8.55 -9.20 -4.74
C GLY A 38 -8.97 -10.66 -4.86
N ALA A 39 -9.52 -11.18 -3.76
CA ALA A 39 -10.24 -12.46 -3.71
C ALA A 39 -11.36 -12.39 -2.66
N ASP A 40 -12.31 -13.33 -2.70
CA ASP A 40 -13.31 -13.49 -1.63
C ASP A 40 -12.62 -13.73 -0.28
N ALA A 41 -12.77 -12.77 0.63
CA ALA A 41 -12.15 -12.83 1.95
C ALA A 41 -12.69 -13.93 2.86
N LEU A 42 -13.87 -14.49 2.55
CA LEU A 42 -14.51 -15.55 3.31
C LEU A 42 -14.16 -16.95 2.78
N ASN A 43 -13.51 -17.03 1.63
CA ASN A 43 -13.07 -18.26 0.99
C ASN A 43 -11.59 -18.51 1.24
N GLU A 44 -11.23 -19.42 2.14
CA GLU A 44 -9.85 -19.72 2.51
C GLU A 44 -8.97 -20.18 1.35
N ASP A 45 -9.53 -20.89 0.37
CA ASP A 45 -8.80 -21.35 -0.80
C ASP A 45 -8.50 -20.18 -1.75
N ALA A 46 -9.46 -19.27 -1.94
CA ALA A 46 -9.25 -18.05 -2.71
C ALA A 46 -8.19 -17.14 -2.05
N VAL A 47 -8.23 -17.01 -0.73
CA VAL A 47 -7.23 -16.28 0.06
C VAL A 47 -5.84 -16.92 -0.09
N LEU A 48 -5.74 -18.26 -0.04
CA LEU A 48 -4.47 -18.96 -0.27
C LEU A 48 -3.88 -18.66 -1.65
N ARG A 49 -4.72 -18.57 -2.67
CA ARG A 49 -4.29 -18.22 -4.02
C ARG A 49 -3.65 -16.83 -4.12
N ILE A 50 -4.09 -15.84 -3.30
CA ILE A 50 -3.41 -14.53 -3.20
C ILE A 50 -1.96 -14.73 -2.76
N PHE A 51 -1.73 -15.50 -1.70
CA PHE A 51 -0.38 -15.75 -1.18
C PHE A 51 0.50 -16.44 -2.22
N LEU A 52 -0.03 -17.45 -2.92
CA LEU A 52 0.68 -18.19 -3.96
C LEU A 52 1.02 -17.31 -5.17
N ALA A 53 0.06 -16.55 -5.70
CA ALA A 53 0.26 -15.69 -6.87
C ALA A 53 1.33 -14.62 -6.63
N LYS A 54 1.40 -14.09 -5.42
CA LYS A 54 2.36 -13.05 -5.01
C LYS A 54 3.72 -13.61 -4.54
N GLY A 55 3.82 -14.89 -4.17
CA GLY A 55 4.94 -15.40 -3.37
C GLY A 55 5.00 -14.76 -1.98
N ARG A 56 3.82 -14.45 -1.38
CA ARG A 56 3.72 -13.73 -0.10
C ARG A 56 3.76 -14.71 1.08
N PRO A 57 4.48 -14.39 2.18
CA PRO A 57 4.39 -15.15 3.42
C PRO A 57 2.97 -15.14 4.02
N GLN A 58 2.50 -16.32 4.47
CA GLN A 58 1.11 -16.48 4.98
C GLN A 58 0.91 -15.92 6.40
N ASP A 59 1.97 -15.55 7.11
CA ASP A 59 1.93 -14.92 8.43
C ASP A 59 1.65 -13.40 8.38
N ASN A 60 1.42 -12.86 7.19
CA ASN A 60 1.18 -11.44 6.95
C ASN A 60 -0.32 -11.20 6.63
N PRO A 61 -1.13 -10.67 7.57
CA PRO A 61 -2.58 -10.58 7.44
C PRO A 61 -3.01 -9.77 6.21
N LEU A 62 -4.26 -9.96 5.78
CA LEU A 62 -4.86 -9.24 4.68
C LEU A 62 -5.89 -8.24 5.20
N ILE A 63 -6.07 -7.14 4.47
CA ILE A 63 -7.13 -6.15 4.68
C ILE A 63 -8.34 -6.59 3.86
N ILE A 64 -9.52 -6.59 4.47
CA ILE A 64 -10.78 -6.80 3.76
C ILE A 64 -11.37 -5.45 3.33
N HIS A 65 -11.88 -5.41 2.11
CA HIS A 65 -12.47 -4.21 1.52
C HIS A 65 -13.99 -4.35 1.50
N VAL A 66 -14.67 -3.29 1.90
CA VAL A 66 -16.14 -3.20 2.00
C VAL A 66 -16.65 -2.02 1.15
N PRO A 67 -17.91 -2.03 0.68
CA PRO A 67 -18.44 -0.97 -0.17
C PRO A 67 -18.81 0.29 0.62
N ASP A 68 -19.11 0.14 1.93
CA ASP A 68 -19.45 1.23 2.85
C ASP A 68 -19.35 0.78 4.32
N SER A 69 -19.57 1.71 5.26
CA SER A 69 -19.44 1.49 6.70
C SER A 69 -20.54 0.59 7.29
N SER A 70 -21.67 0.41 6.63
CA SER A 70 -22.74 -0.48 7.14
C SER A 70 -22.29 -1.94 7.23
N TRP A 71 -21.26 -2.31 6.43
CA TRP A 71 -20.69 -3.65 6.45
C TRP A 71 -19.76 -3.93 7.63
N LEU A 72 -19.34 -2.91 8.39
CA LEU A 72 -18.54 -3.13 9.61
C LEU A 72 -19.19 -4.15 10.55
N ALA A 73 -20.48 -3.98 10.82
CA ALA A 73 -21.23 -4.88 11.69
C ALA A 73 -21.41 -6.31 11.12
N ARG A 74 -21.20 -6.53 9.82
CA ARG A 74 -21.25 -7.88 9.22
C ARG A 74 -20.01 -8.71 9.59
N TYR A 75 -18.83 -8.08 9.68
CA TYR A 75 -17.52 -8.76 9.78
C TYR A 75 -16.76 -8.48 11.07
N CYS A 76 -17.13 -7.42 11.78
CA CYS A 76 -16.50 -7.03 13.05
C CYS A 76 -17.47 -7.13 14.21
N GLN A 77 -16.92 -7.40 15.39
CA GLN A 77 -17.66 -7.39 16.66
C GLN A 77 -17.14 -6.24 17.53
N ASN A 78 -18.00 -5.77 18.46
CA ASN A 78 -17.64 -4.70 19.39
C ASN A 78 -17.03 -3.47 18.68
N VAL A 79 -17.62 -3.06 17.55
CA VAL A 79 -17.16 -1.90 16.77
C VAL A 79 -17.33 -0.63 17.62
N PRO A 80 -16.25 0.08 17.98
CA PRO A 80 -16.35 1.28 18.80
C PRO A 80 -16.93 2.46 18.02
N ASP A 81 -17.53 3.43 18.70
CA ASP A 81 -18.06 4.66 18.09
C ASP A 81 -16.99 5.43 17.32
N ALA A 82 -15.75 5.39 17.80
CA ALA A 82 -14.59 5.96 17.11
C ALA A 82 -14.41 5.41 15.67
N ALA A 83 -14.72 4.13 15.43
CA ALA A 83 -14.65 3.54 14.08
C ALA A 83 -15.70 4.15 13.15
N TYR A 84 -16.91 4.37 13.64
CA TYR A 84 -17.97 5.02 12.85
C TYR A 84 -17.66 6.50 12.59
N ALA A 85 -17.15 7.22 13.58
CA ALA A 85 -16.72 8.61 13.42
C ALA A 85 -15.60 8.77 12.38
N LEU A 86 -14.62 7.85 12.39
CA LEU A 86 -13.56 7.82 11.38
C LEU A 86 -14.10 7.44 9.99
N ALA A 87 -15.02 6.47 9.91
CA ALA A 87 -15.64 6.07 8.65
C ALA A 87 -16.49 7.20 8.06
N GLU A 88 -17.26 7.91 8.86
CA GLU A 88 -18.06 9.07 8.41
C GLU A 88 -17.18 10.16 7.79
N LYS A 89 -15.99 10.41 8.37
CA LYS A 89 -15.10 11.49 7.94
C LYS A 89 -14.16 11.08 6.81
N PHE A 90 -13.70 9.83 6.75
CA PHE A 90 -12.61 9.40 5.89
C PHE A 90 -12.93 8.21 4.98
N TRP A 91 -14.13 7.68 4.98
CA TRP A 91 -14.59 6.67 4.06
C TRP A 91 -15.69 7.20 3.13
N PRO A 92 -15.60 6.83 1.82
CA PRO A 92 -14.53 6.04 1.19
C PRO A 92 -13.20 6.78 1.19
N GLY A 93 -12.08 6.03 1.35
CA GLY A 93 -10.76 6.67 1.37
C GLY A 93 -9.61 5.79 1.89
N PRO A 94 -8.43 6.41 2.03
CA PRO A 94 -7.18 5.70 2.31
C PRO A 94 -6.97 5.39 3.81
N LEU A 95 -8.03 4.94 4.49
CA LEU A 95 -8.00 4.56 5.92
C LEU A 95 -8.40 3.10 6.10
N THR A 96 -7.56 2.33 6.80
CA THR A 96 -7.83 0.98 7.27
C THR A 96 -7.92 0.98 8.79
N MET A 97 -8.97 0.41 9.35
CA MET A 97 -9.19 0.24 10.78
C MET A 97 -9.01 -1.22 11.18
N ILE A 98 -8.17 -1.49 12.19
CA ILE A 98 -8.06 -2.82 12.79
C ILE A 98 -9.12 -2.94 13.89
N LEU A 99 -9.97 -3.95 13.76
CA LEU A 99 -11.12 -4.22 14.62
C LEU A 99 -11.18 -5.71 15.01
N PRO A 100 -11.83 -6.08 16.11
CA PRO A 100 -12.08 -7.49 16.44
C PRO A 100 -12.94 -8.15 15.34
N ARG A 101 -12.45 -9.26 14.77
CA ARG A 101 -13.15 -9.98 13.72
C ARG A 101 -14.34 -10.78 14.27
N LYS A 102 -15.37 -10.98 13.46
CA LYS A 102 -16.38 -12.04 13.69
C LYS A 102 -15.87 -13.39 13.17
N PRO A 103 -16.36 -14.52 13.72
CA PRO A 103 -15.95 -15.86 13.28
C PRO A 103 -16.15 -16.15 11.79
N ILE A 104 -17.07 -15.45 11.13
CA ILE A 104 -17.30 -15.55 9.67
C ILE A 104 -16.07 -15.18 8.84
N VAL A 105 -15.17 -14.31 9.35
CA VAL A 105 -13.90 -13.99 8.69
C VAL A 105 -12.88 -15.07 9.05
N PRO A 106 -12.39 -15.85 8.08
CA PRO A 106 -11.48 -16.96 8.35
C PRO A 106 -10.15 -16.52 8.96
N LEU A 107 -9.56 -17.37 9.79
CA LEU A 107 -8.22 -17.13 10.38
C LEU A 107 -7.11 -17.04 9.32
N ARG A 108 -7.27 -17.68 8.17
CA ARG A 108 -6.34 -17.56 7.05
C ARG A 108 -6.28 -16.12 6.53
N THR A 109 -7.41 -15.44 6.44
CA THR A 109 -7.49 -14.03 6.02
C THR A 109 -6.74 -13.11 6.98
N THR A 110 -6.83 -13.40 8.28
CA THR A 110 -6.22 -12.60 9.34
C THR A 110 -4.84 -13.12 9.80
N ALA A 111 -4.27 -14.12 9.11
CA ALA A 111 -3.03 -14.78 9.50
C ALA A 111 -3.05 -15.30 10.96
N GLY A 112 -4.21 -15.79 11.41
CA GLY A 112 -4.41 -16.33 12.76
C GLY A 112 -4.64 -15.28 13.84
N LEU A 113 -4.89 -14.01 13.48
CA LEU A 113 -5.24 -12.95 14.42
C LEU A 113 -6.76 -12.92 14.69
N GLU A 114 -7.13 -12.54 15.93
CA GLU A 114 -8.51 -12.28 16.31
C GLU A 114 -9.01 -10.89 15.89
N THR A 115 -8.20 -10.18 15.11
CA THR A 115 -8.50 -8.86 14.56
C THR A 115 -8.44 -8.90 13.03
N VAL A 116 -9.16 -7.98 12.38
CA VAL A 116 -9.17 -7.82 10.94
C VAL A 116 -9.02 -6.34 10.56
N GLY A 117 -8.23 -6.06 9.53
CA GLY A 117 -8.19 -4.74 8.91
C GLY A 117 -9.35 -4.59 7.94
N VAL A 118 -10.14 -3.52 8.09
CA VAL A 118 -11.28 -3.21 7.22
C VAL A 118 -11.08 -1.84 6.58
N ARG A 119 -11.38 -1.73 5.28
CA ARG A 119 -11.28 -0.50 4.51
C ARG A 119 -12.43 -0.36 3.51
N CYS A 120 -12.90 0.88 3.31
CA CYS A 120 -13.76 1.24 2.18
C CYS A 120 -12.93 2.08 1.19
N PRO A 121 -12.52 1.54 0.02
CA PRO A 121 -11.66 2.26 -0.92
C PRO A 121 -12.44 3.34 -1.66
N ASP A 122 -11.79 4.46 -1.98
CA ASP A 122 -12.38 5.53 -2.79
C ASP A 122 -12.16 5.27 -4.28
N HIS A 123 -12.76 4.18 -4.75
CA HIS A 123 -12.79 3.86 -6.18
C HIS A 123 -14.17 3.28 -6.54
N PRO A 124 -14.94 3.95 -7.42
CA PRO A 124 -16.32 3.56 -7.68
C PRO A 124 -16.43 2.16 -8.27
N VAL A 125 -15.53 1.76 -9.16
CA VAL A 125 -15.51 0.43 -9.78
C VAL A 125 -15.31 -0.66 -8.71
N THR A 126 -14.32 -0.50 -7.85
CA THR A 126 -14.04 -1.49 -6.80
C THR A 126 -15.20 -1.62 -5.82
N ARG A 127 -15.79 -0.51 -5.40
CA ARG A 127 -16.99 -0.53 -4.55
C ARG A 127 -18.18 -1.21 -5.22
N ALA A 128 -18.38 -0.96 -6.51
CA ALA A 128 -19.43 -1.63 -7.29
C ALA A 128 -19.19 -3.14 -7.42
N ILE A 129 -17.93 -3.56 -7.64
CA ILE A 129 -17.56 -5.00 -7.68
C ILE A 129 -17.81 -5.67 -6.33
N ILE A 130 -17.41 -5.03 -5.21
CA ILE A 130 -17.65 -5.56 -3.85
C ILE A 130 -19.15 -5.72 -3.61
N ALA A 131 -19.95 -4.69 -3.93
CA ALA A 131 -21.39 -4.72 -3.77
C ALA A 131 -22.06 -5.79 -4.64
N ALA A 132 -21.64 -5.95 -5.90
CA ALA A 132 -22.16 -6.97 -6.82
C ALA A 132 -21.74 -8.39 -6.40
N ALA A 133 -20.55 -8.55 -5.83
CA ALA A 133 -20.07 -9.84 -5.30
C ALA A 133 -20.79 -10.25 -4.00
N ASP A 134 -21.30 -9.28 -3.24
CA ASP A 134 -21.91 -9.43 -1.89
C ASP A 134 -21.01 -10.18 -0.88
N VAL A 135 -19.69 -10.10 -1.08
CA VAL A 135 -18.68 -10.61 -0.17
C VAL A 135 -17.57 -9.57 0.02
N PRO A 136 -16.90 -9.50 1.20
CA PRO A 136 -15.76 -8.61 1.38
C PRO A 136 -14.59 -9.11 0.56
N ILE A 137 -13.84 -8.22 -0.05
CA ILE A 137 -12.68 -8.58 -0.87
C ILE A 137 -11.40 -8.42 -0.06
N ALA A 138 -10.69 -9.53 0.21
CA ALA A 138 -9.33 -9.48 0.73
C ALA A 138 -8.39 -9.00 -0.39
N ALA A 139 -7.71 -7.88 -0.18
CA ALA A 139 -6.82 -7.34 -1.20
C ALA A 139 -5.56 -6.71 -0.60
N PRO A 140 -4.41 -7.39 -0.60
CA PRO A 140 -3.10 -6.74 -0.50
C PRO A 140 -2.79 -5.97 -1.79
N SER A 141 -1.72 -5.15 -1.80
CA SER A 141 -1.19 -4.55 -3.04
C SER A 141 -0.91 -5.64 -4.10
N GLY A 142 -1.09 -5.33 -5.37
CA GLY A 142 -1.08 -6.34 -6.44
C GLY A 142 0.31 -6.80 -6.92
N ASN A 143 1.41 -6.24 -6.41
CA ASN A 143 2.78 -6.59 -6.78
C ASN A 143 3.20 -8.01 -6.37
N THR A 144 4.17 -8.59 -7.07
CA THR A 144 4.98 -9.70 -6.56
C THR A 144 5.62 -9.28 -5.23
N SER A 145 5.64 -10.18 -4.23
CA SER A 145 6.08 -9.87 -2.86
C SER A 145 7.49 -9.26 -2.84
N GLY A 146 7.64 -8.15 -2.11
CA GLY A 146 8.90 -7.44 -1.98
C GLY A 146 9.09 -6.28 -2.97
N ARG A 147 8.49 -6.33 -4.17
CA ARG A 147 8.57 -5.26 -5.18
C ARG A 147 7.77 -4.01 -4.79
N PRO A 148 8.03 -2.84 -5.42
CA PRO A 148 7.19 -1.65 -5.24
C PRO A 148 5.72 -1.91 -5.60
N SER A 149 4.79 -1.28 -4.89
CA SER A 149 3.35 -1.46 -5.11
C SER A 149 2.93 -0.90 -6.48
N PRO A 150 2.00 -1.55 -7.20
CA PRO A 150 1.53 -1.09 -8.50
C PRO A 150 0.58 0.11 -8.35
N THR A 151 0.80 1.15 -9.14
CA THR A 151 0.01 2.38 -9.15
C THR A 151 -0.80 2.56 -10.43
N CYS A 152 -0.55 1.71 -11.43
CA CYS A 152 -1.29 1.67 -12.68
C CYS A 152 -1.50 0.23 -13.17
N ILE A 153 -2.32 0.08 -14.21
CA ILE A 153 -2.60 -1.26 -14.79
C ILE A 153 -1.38 -1.88 -15.44
N ALA A 154 -0.44 -1.08 -15.97
CA ALA A 154 0.79 -1.59 -16.59
C ALA A 154 1.63 -2.36 -15.58
N ASP A 155 1.78 -1.85 -14.36
CA ASP A 155 2.47 -2.51 -13.26
C ASP A 155 1.81 -3.85 -12.88
N MET A 156 0.46 -3.86 -12.88
CA MET A 156 -0.31 -5.07 -12.61
C MET A 156 -0.11 -6.14 -13.67
N ILE A 157 -0.07 -5.73 -14.94
CA ILE A 157 0.20 -6.63 -16.07
C ILE A 157 1.60 -7.24 -15.91
N GLU A 158 2.61 -6.42 -15.63
CA GLU A 158 3.98 -6.89 -15.41
C GLU A 158 4.07 -7.95 -14.31
N ASP A 159 3.39 -7.75 -13.21
CA ASP A 159 3.49 -8.64 -12.05
C ASP A 159 2.56 -9.86 -12.12
N MET A 160 1.34 -9.73 -12.69
CA MET A 160 0.24 -10.67 -12.48
C MET A 160 -0.38 -11.24 -13.77
N ASP A 161 0.00 -10.78 -14.96
CA ASP A 161 -0.56 -11.37 -16.19
C ASP A 161 -0.25 -12.87 -16.30
N GLY A 162 -1.26 -13.64 -16.72
CA GLY A 162 -1.16 -15.10 -16.82
C GLY A 162 -1.27 -15.84 -15.48
N LYS A 163 -1.27 -15.14 -14.32
CA LYS A 163 -1.33 -15.74 -12.99
C LYS A 163 -2.71 -15.63 -12.33
N ILE A 164 -3.57 -14.73 -12.81
CA ILE A 164 -4.87 -14.41 -12.24
C ILE A 164 -5.98 -14.38 -13.30
N GLU A 165 -7.24 -14.50 -12.88
CA GLU A 165 -8.37 -14.62 -13.79
C GLU A 165 -8.73 -13.30 -14.47
N GLY A 166 -8.59 -12.18 -13.77
CA GLY A 166 -8.97 -10.89 -14.37
C GLY A 166 -8.24 -9.68 -13.80
N MET A 167 -8.25 -8.60 -14.58
CA MET A 167 -7.75 -7.29 -14.18
C MET A 167 -8.74 -6.22 -14.61
N PHE A 168 -9.08 -5.30 -13.71
CA PHE A 168 -9.91 -4.15 -14.03
C PHE A 168 -9.01 -2.90 -14.12
N ASP A 169 -8.96 -2.27 -15.30
CA ASP A 169 -8.26 -0.99 -15.49
C ASP A 169 -9.14 0.16 -14.99
N GLY A 170 -8.74 0.79 -13.92
CA GLY A 170 -9.39 1.97 -13.34
C GLY A 170 -8.58 3.25 -13.52
N GLY A 171 -7.53 3.23 -14.34
CA GLY A 171 -6.59 4.35 -14.48
C GLY A 171 -5.54 4.40 -13.38
N PRO A 172 -4.71 5.44 -13.35
CA PRO A 172 -3.65 5.61 -12.36
C PRO A 172 -4.22 5.95 -10.97
N CYS A 173 -3.54 5.49 -9.93
CA CYS A 173 -3.89 5.78 -8.55
C CYS A 173 -3.69 7.27 -8.22
N THR A 174 -4.66 7.88 -7.53
CA THR A 174 -4.63 9.31 -7.22
C THR A 174 -3.85 9.65 -5.95
N VAL A 175 -3.64 8.68 -5.04
CA VAL A 175 -2.89 8.83 -3.79
C VAL A 175 -1.47 8.25 -3.92
N GLY A 176 -1.30 7.06 -4.52
CA GLY A 176 -0.02 6.45 -4.86
C GLY A 176 0.70 5.71 -3.74
N VAL A 177 0.29 5.86 -2.49
CA VAL A 177 0.77 5.06 -1.35
C VAL A 177 -0.39 4.34 -0.69
N GLU A 178 -0.13 3.22 -0.01
CA GLU A 178 -1.17 2.42 0.62
C GLU A 178 -1.90 3.19 1.73
N SER A 179 -3.03 2.63 2.17
CA SER A 179 -3.85 3.18 3.25
C SER A 179 -3.10 3.31 4.57
N THR A 180 -3.43 4.33 5.33
CA THR A 180 -3.08 4.48 6.73
C THR A 180 -3.78 3.40 7.55
N ILE A 181 -3.07 2.75 8.48
CA ILE A 181 -3.63 1.68 9.32
C ILE A 181 -3.61 2.12 10.78
N ILE A 182 -4.81 2.20 11.38
CA ILE A 182 -5.02 2.51 12.79
C ILE A 182 -5.56 1.28 13.53
N ASP A 183 -4.94 0.93 14.66
CA ASP A 183 -5.43 -0.11 15.56
C ASP A 183 -6.38 0.53 16.60
N LEU A 184 -7.66 0.18 16.53
CA LEU A 184 -8.70 0.63 17.46
C LEU A 184 -8.99 -0.40 18.56
N THR A 185 -8.19 -1.46 18.66
CA THR A 185 -8.34 -2.50 19.69
C THR A 185 -7.54 -2.20 20.95
N CYS A 186 -6.82 -1.10 20.98
CA CYS A 186 -6.02 -0.62 22.13
C CYS A 186 -6.34 0.83 22.49
N THR A 187 -5.98 1.21 23.69
CA THR A 187 -6.13 2.58 24.22
C THR A 187 -4.79 3.06 24.76
N PRO A 188 -4.24 4.18 24.26
CA PRO A 188 -4.75 4.95 23.12
C PRO A 188 -4.72 4.16 21.80
N PRO A 189 -5.50 4.59 20.77
CA PRO A 189 -5.41 4.03 19.43
C PRO A 189 -3.99 4.14 18.87
N ARG A 190 -3.58 3.19 17.99
CA ARG A 190 -2.19 3.12 17.55
C ARG A 190 -2.06 3.11 16.03
N LEU A 191 -1.25 4.02 15.49
CA LEU A 191 -0.84 4.02 14.08
C LEU A 191 0.13 2.85 13.83
N LEU A 192 -0.30 1.87 13.03
CA LEU A 192 0.52 0.70 12.65
C LEU A 192 1.27 0.92 11.34
N ARG A 193 0.72 1.73 10.44
CA ARG A 193 1.33 2.06 9.14
C ARG A 193 0.89 3.46 8.70
N PRO A 194 1.81 4.39 8.46
CA PRO A 194 1.48 5.65 7.81
C PRO A 194 1.13 5.39 6.33
N GLY A 195 0.21 6.17 5.78
CA GLY A 195 -0.30 6.01 4.42
C GLY A 195 -0.96 7.28 3.89
N GLY A 196 -1.93 7.12 2.99
CA GLY A 196 -2.58 8.24 2.30
C GLY A 196 -3.39 9.19 3.18
N LEU A 197 -3.67 8.83 4.45
CA LEU A 197 -4.28 9.73 5.43
C LEU A 197 -3.22 10.14 6.47
N PRO A 198 -2.92 11.45 6.65
CA PRO A 198 -1.95 11.92 7.63
C PRO A 198 -2.35 11.57 9.08
N LEU A 199 -1.33 11.39 9.96
CA LEU A 199 -1.54 11.12 11.39
C LEU A 199 -2.33 12.25 12.06
N GLU A 200 -2.03 13.48 11.72
CA GLU A 200 -2.68 14.69 12.27
C GLU A 200 -4.21 14.70 12.00
N SER A 201 -4.62 14.09 10.86
CA SER A 201 -6.05 13.93 10.53
C SER A 201 -6.74 12.92 11.45
N LEU A 202 -6.04 11.85 11.86
CA LEU A 202 -6.55 10.88 12.84
C LEU A 202 -6.64 11.52 14.24
N GLU A 203 -5.61 12.23 14.65
CA GLU A 203 -5.56 12.92 15.96
C GLU A 203 -6.64 13.98 16.09
N ALA A 204 -7.02 14.65 15.01
CA ALA A 204 -8.13 15.60 14.99
C ALA A 204 -9.50 14.96 15.32
N VAL A 205 -9.64 13.63 15.19
CA VAL A 205 -10.88 12.90 15.52
C VAL A 205 -10.75 12.12 16.83
N LEU A 206 -9.59 11.49 17.04
CA LEU A 206 -9.37 10.53 18.13
C LEU A 206 -8.69 11.15 19.36
N GLY A 207 -8.14 12.37 19.24
CA GLY A 207 -7.19 12.91 20.18
C GLY A 207 -5.81 12.25 20.00
N HIS A 208 -5.16 11.86 21.07
CA HIS A 208 -3.83 11.27 21.02
C HIS A 208 -3.84 9.88 20.34
N VAL A 209 -2.88 9.68 19.43
CA VAL A 209 -2.64 8.41 18.72
C VAL A 209 -1.19 8.00 18.93
N ASP A 210 -0.97 6.81 19.49
CA ASP A 210 0.37 6.23 19.60
C ASP A 210 0.91 5.85 18.20
N VAL A 211 2.23 5.94 18.03
CA VAL A 211 2.89 5.46 16.82
C VAL A 211 3.63 4.14 17.12
N ASP A 212 3.32 3.09 16.36
CA ASP A 212 3.96 1.79 16.54
C ASP A 212 5.44 1.84 16.13
N LYS A 213 6.30 1.12 16.87
CA LYS A 213 7.74 1.05 16.57
C LYS A 213 8.05 0.56 15.14
N ALA A 214 7.18 -0.29 14.56
CA ALA A 214 7.35 -0.79 13.19
C ALA A 214 7.21 0.30 12.10
N VAL A 215 6.77 1.50 12.47
CA VAL A 215 6.77 2.67 11.57
C VAL A 215 8.19 3.18 11.33
N VAL A 216 9.05 3.14 12.37
CA VAL A 216 10.40 3.73 12.36
C VAL A 216 11.54 2.71 12.33
N SER A 217 11.24 1.43 12.57
CA SER A 217 12.23 0.35 12.58
C SER A 217 11.64 -0.97 12.08
N LEU A 218 12.49 -1.94 11.74
CA LEU A 218 12.03 -3.30 11.45
C LEU A 218 11.55 -4.00 12.74
N LEU A 219 10.52 -4.84 12.61
CA LEU A 219 10.13 -5.76 13.67
C LEU A 219 11.27 -6.75 13.94
N LYS A 220 11.46 -7.12 15.20
CA LYS A 220 12.43 -8.14 15.60
C LYS A 220 11.96 -9.54 15.20
N ASP A 221 12.90 -10.46 15.06
CA ASP A 221 12.58 -11.87 14.84
C ASP A 221 11.66 -12.41 15.94
N GLY A 222 10.63 -13.16 15.53
CA GLY A 222 9.61 -13.70 16.43
C GLY A 222 8.42 -12.76 16.70
N GLU A 223 8.47 -11.48 16.37
CA GLU A 223 7.32 -10.58 16.49
C GLU A 223 6.32 -10.83 15.36
N ARG A 224 5.03 -10.96 15.71
CA ARG A 224 3.94 -11.12 14.74
C ARG A 224 3.46 -9.76 14.22
N PRO A 225 3.36 -9.57 12.90
CA PRO A 225 2.80 -8.35 12.34
C PRO A 225 1.28 -8.29 12.61
N LYS A 226 0.79 -7.18 13.13
CA LYS A 226 -0.64 -6.91 13.31
C LYS A 226 -1.32 -6.40 12.05
N ALA A 227 -0.53 -5.93 11.08
CA ALA A 227 -0.98 -5.34 9.82
C ALA A 227 0.02 -5.58 8.69
N PRO A 228 -0.42 -5.47 7.41
CA PRO A 228 0.48 -5.58 6.27
C PRO A 228 1.58 -4.52 6.28
N GLY A 229 2.80 -4.92 5.86
CA GLY A 229 3.93 -4.00 5.70
C GLY A 229 4.74 -3.71 6.97
N MET A 230 4.50 -4.43 8.09
CA MET A 230 5.24 -4.22 9.34
C MET A 230 6.57 -5.01 9.42
N LYS A 231 6.63 -6.25 8.90
CA LYS A 231 7.71 -7.20 9.24
C LYS A 231 8.83 -7.30 8.19
N TYR A 232 8.49 -7.39 6.93
CA TYR A 232 9.45 -7.73 5.87
C TYR A 232 10.05 -6.49 5.21
N ARG A 233 11.21 -6.66 4.52
CA ARG A 233 11.69 -5.69 3.55
C ARG A 233 10.65 -5.60 2.44
N HIS A 234 10.14 -4.41 2.18
CA HIS A 234 9.09 -4.15 1.20
C HIS A 234 9.51 -3.05 0.25
N TYR A 235 8.86 -3.00 -0.92
CA TYR A 235 8.99 -1.92 -1.89
C TYR A 235 10.38 -1.81 -2.52
N ALA A 236 11.19 -2.86 -2.39
CA ALA A 236 12.56 -2.82 -2.84
C ALA A 236 12.66 -3.08 -4.35
N PRO A 237 13.31 -2.19 -5.13
CA PRO A 237 13.76 -2.50 -6.48
C PRO A 237 14.90 -3.53 -6.41
N LYS A 238 15.35 -4.03 -7.59
CA LYS A 238 16.46 -4.98 -7.69
C LYS A 238 17.77 -4.39 -7.16
N ALA A 239 18.05 -3.14 -7.51
CA ALA A 239 19.23 -2.42 -7.03
C ALA A 239 19.06 -2.00 -5.55
N PRO A 240 20.13 -2.03 -4.73
CA PRO A 240 20.07 -1.55 -3.35
C PRO A 240 19.82 -0.04 -3.31
N VAL A 241 19.04 0.39 -2.31
CA VAL A 241 18.67 1.79 -2.11
C VAL A 241 19.37 2.33 -0.87
N THR A 242 19.94 3.53 -0.98
CA THR A 242 20.44 4.35 0.13
C THR A 242 19.56 5.60 0.22
N VAL A 243 18.95 5.83 1.37
CA VAL A 243 18.11 7.02 1.62
C VAL A 243 18.93 8.10 2.29
N VAL A 244 18.86 9.32 1.78
CA VAL A 244 19.50 10.49 2.37
C VAL A 244 18.42 11.42 2.92
N THR A 245 18.45 11.62 4.24
CA THR A 245 17.51 12.49 4.99
C THR A 245 18.19 13.80 5.38
N GLY A 246 17.39 14.83 5.63
CA GLY A 246 17.86 16.15 6.04
C GLY A 246 17.25 17.26 5.17
N ASP A 247 17.86 18.43 5.19
CA ASP A 247 17.44 19.53 4.32
C ASP A 247 17.54 19.12 2.84
N PRO A 248 16.54 19.48 1.98
CA PRO A 248 16.54 19.06 0.58
C PRO A 248 17.80 19.50 -0.21
N ALA A 249 18.33 20.69 0.04
CA ALA A 249 19.54 21.15 -0.64
C ALA A 249 20.79 20.43 -0.09
N ALA A 250 20.87 20.19 1.23
CA ALA A 250 21.97 19.46 1.85
C ALA A 250 22.00 18.00 1.37
N SER A 251 20.84 17.32 1.34
CA SER A 251 20.74 15.94 0.87
C SER A 251 21.12 15.80 -0.62
N ALA A 252 20.69 16.73 -1.48
CA ALA A 252 21.09 16.75 -2.88
C ALA A 252 22.60 16.96 -3.05
N ALA A 253 23.19 17.90 -2.30
CA ALA A 253 24.64 18.16 -2.32
C ALA A 253 25.45 16.94 -1.83
N TYR A 254 24.97 16.27 -0.77
CA TYR A 254 25.58 15.03 -0.28
C TYR A 254 25.56 13.94 -1.34
N ILE A 255 24.39 13.65 -1.95
CA ILE A 255 24.25 12.65 -3.01
C ILE A 255 25.23 12.98 -4.15
N ARG A 256 25.25 14.23 -4.64
CA ARG A 256 26.15 14.66 -5.71
C ARG A 256 27.62 14.37 -5.39
N ALA A 257 28.04 14.61 -4.16
CA ALA A 257 29.43 14.42 -3.73
C ALA A 257 29.84 12.96 -3.57
N HIS A 258 28.89 12.05 -3.28
CA HIS A 258 29.18 10.66 -2.93
C HIS A 258 28.59 9.64 -3.91
N LEU A 259 27.94 10.08 -5.01
CA LEU A 259 27.26 9.22 -5.96
C LEU A 259 28.26 8.38 -6.77
N PRO A 260 28.26 7.03 -6.62
CA PRO A 260 29.17 6.16 -7.38
C PRO A 260 28.90 6.18 -8.89
N ALA A 261 29.87 5.71 -9.67
CA ALA A 261 29.66 5.45 -11.08
C ALA A 261 28.60 4.36 -11.26
N GLY A 262 27.65 4.57 -12.19
CA GLY A 262 26.56 3.61 -12.45
C GLY A 262 25.39 3.65 -11.46
N ALA A 263 25.42 4.51 -10.44
CA ALA A 263 24.30 4.69 -9.53
C ALA A 263 23.19 5.56 -10.15
N GLY A 264 21.92 5.20 -9.83
CA GLY A 264 20.73 6.00 -10.13
C GLY A 264 20.34 6.92 -8.97
N VAL A 265 19.51 7.91 -9.25
CA VAL A 265 19.07 8.91 -8.28
C VAL A 265 17.55 9.07 -8.28
N ILE A 266 16.96 9.02 -7.11
CA ILE A 266 15.60 9.55 -6.87
C ILE A 266 15.78 10.91 -6.19
N CYS A 267 15.34 11.98 -6.83
CA CYS A 267 15.49 13.33 -6.28
C CYS A 267 14.23 14.17 -6.43
N PHE A 268 14.17 15.26 -5.68
CA PHE A 268 13.13 16.26 -5.91
C PHE A 268 13.40 17.01 -7.21
N THR A 269 12.31 17.48 -7.84
CA THR A 269 12.34 18.16 -9.14
C THR A 269 13.37 19.30 -9.19
N GLU A 270 13.51 20.05 -8.10
CA GLU A 270 14.40 21.22 -7.98
C GLU A 270 15.89 20.87 -8.09
N TYR A 271 16.26 19.61 -7.88
CA TYR A 271 17.68 19.19 -7.81
C TYR A 271 18.11 18.29 -8.95
N LYS A 272 17.27 18.02 -9.95
CA LYS A 272 17.60 17.12 -11.08
C LYS A 272 18.86 17.54 -11.83
N ASP A 273 19.03 18.83 -12.06
CA ASP A 273 20.17 19.37 -12.82
C ASP A 273 21.52 19.20 -12.11
N LEU A 274 21.51 18.79 -10.83
CA LEU A 274 22.75 18.47 -10.10
C LEU A 274 23.35 17.11 -10.49
N PHE A 275 22.63 16.27 -11.25
CA PHE A 275 23.04 14.90 -11.58
C PHE A 275 23.15 14.65 -13.10
N PRO A 276 23.91 15.47 -13.85
CA PRO A 276 23.99 15.33 -15.31
C PRO A 276 24.55 13.94 -15.70
N GLY A 277 23.94 13.32 -16.71
CA GLY A 277 24.39 12.01 -17.23
C GLY A 277 24.10 10.81 -16.34
N ARG A 278 23.28 10.98 -15.30
CA ARG A 278 22.80 9.90 -14.43
C ARG A 278 21.38 9.47 -14.80
N SER A 279 21.02 8.24 -14.46
CA SER A 279 19.61 7.82 -14.43
C SER A 279 18.92 8.50 -13.26
N ILE A 280 17.85 9.26 -13.54
CA ILE A 280 17.15 10.08 -12.55
C ILE A 280 15.66 9.80 -12.64
N HIS A 281 15.06 9.45 -11.50
CA HIS A 281 13.59 9.41 -11.36
C HIS A 281 13.14 10.51 -10.41
N ASP A 282 12.22 11.33 -10.91
CA ASP A 282 11.72 12.54 -10.27
C ASP A 282 10.65 12.17 -9.24
N LEU A 283 10.92 12.48 -7.97
CA LEU A 283 9.96 12.28 -6.87
C LEU A 283 8.87 13.36 -6.80
N GLY A 284 8.96 14.42 -7.60
CA GLY A 284 8.12 15.61 -7.50
C GLY A 284 8.80 16.73 -6.71
N SER A 285 8.11 17.87 -6.56
CA SER A 285 8.64 19.00 -5.79
C SER A 285 8.90 18.63 -4.33
N ALA A 286 9.98 19.18 -3.75
CA ALA A 286 10.28 19.06 -2.32
C ALA A 286 9.13 19.57 -1.42
N HIS A 287 8.28 20.43 -1.95
CA HIS A 287 7.17 21.06 -1.24
C HIS A 287 5.80 20.41 -1.50
N ASP A 288 5.68 19.47 -2.44
CA ASP A 288 4.42 18.75 -2.75
C ASP A 288 4.48 17.28 -2.31
N LYS A 289 4.09 17.04 -1.07
CA LYS A 289 4.06 15.69 -0.48
C LYS A 289 3.03 14.77 -1.17
N ALA A 290 1.97 15.33 -1.76
CA ALA A 290 0.97 14.55 -2.48
C ALA A 290 1.53 14.07 -3.83
N GLU A 291 2.28 14.90 -4.53
CA GLU A 291 3.00 14.50 -5.74
C GLU A 291 4.04 13.41 -5.43
N GLN A 292 4.83 13.60 -4.37
CA GLN A 292 5.81 12.61 -3.92
C GLN A 292 5.17 11.25 -3.60
N ALA A 293 4.01 11.26 -2.95
CA ALA A 293 3.28 10.03 -2.64
C ALA A 293 2.82 9.31 -3.92
N ARG A 294 2.37 10.05 -4.94
CA ARG A 294 1.98 9.47 -6.24
C ARG A 294 3.15 8.86 -7.00
N ARG A 295 4.35 9.42 -6.86
CA ARG A 295 5.52 9.05 -7.67
C ARG A 295 6.47 8.04 -7.02
N VAL A 296 6.43 7.86 -5.70
CA VAL A 296 7.45 7.08 -4.98
C VAL A 296 7.57 5.65 -5.47
N PHE A 297 6.47 4.97 -5.78
CA PHE A 297 6.53 3.60 -6.26
C PHE A 297 6.93 3.50 -7.73
N ASP A 298 6.47 4.43 -8.58
CA ASP A 298 6.88 4.51 -9.97
C ASP A 298 8.39 4.77 -10.06
N ALA A 299 8.91 5.75 -9.30
CA ALA A 299 10.34 6.05 -9.25
C ALA A 299 11.19 4.85 -8.80
N LEU A 300 10.71 4.05 -7.85
CA LEU A 300 11.40 2.83 -7.42
C LEU A 300 11.29 1.72 -8.46
N ARG A 301 10.15 1.59 -9.15
CA ARG A 301 9.88 0.53 -10.12
C ARG A 301 10.62 0.72 -11.42
N GLU A 302 10.74 1.95 -11.91
CA GLU A 302 11.44 2.27 -13.16
C GLU A 302 12.91 1.82 -13.15
N PHE A 303 13.59 1.83 -12.01
CA PHE A 303 14.95 1.29 -11.91
C PHE A 303 15.04 -0.23 -12.15
N ASP A 304 13.94 -0.98 -12.06
CA ASP A 304 13.94 -2.40 -12.41
C ASP A 304 14.08 -2.65 -13.92
N HIS A 305 13.85 -1.62 -14.74
CA HIS A 305 13.99 -1.62 -16.20
C HIS A 305 15.33 -1.05 -16.68
N GLU A 306 16.18 -0.63 -15.75
CA GLU A 306 17.46 0.00 -16.04
C GLU A 306 18.64 -0.81 -15.48
N THR A 307 19.84 -0.49 -15.99
CA THR A 307 21.08 -1.06 -15.46
C THR A 307 21.74 -0.06 -14.52
N VAL A 308 21.37 -0.12 -13.24
CA VAL A 308 22.01 0.69 -12.19
C VAL A 308 22.61 -0.23 -11.12
N THR A 309 23.74 0.18 -10.54
CA THR A 309 24.41 -0.61 -9.49
C THR A 309 23.80 -0.42 -8.12
N GLU A 310 23.29 0.76 -7.85
CA GLU A 310 22.63 1.17 -6.61
C GLU A 310 21.81 2.45 -6.85
N ILE A 311 20.98 2.82 -5.90
CA ILE A 311 20.07 3.98 -5.98
C ILE A 311 20.27 4.85 -4.75
N TYR A 312 20.48 6.15 -4.95
CA TYR A 312 20.45 7.15 -3.88
C TYR A 312 19.13 7.92 -3.96
N ALA A 313 18.42 8.02 -2.84
CA ALA A 313 17.11 8.65 -2.80
C ALA A 313 17.07 9.82 -1.80
N GLN A 314 16.69 11.02 -2.25
CA GLN A 314 16.27 12.07 -1.35
C GLN A 314 14.99 11.68 -0.62
N CYS A 315 14.87 12.08 0.63
CA CYS A 315 13.74 11.72 1.49
C CYS A 315 13.04 12.98 2.01
N PRO A 316 11.70 13.07 1.91
CA PRO A 316 10.98 14.20 2.50
C PRO A 316 11.03 14.18 4.03
N ASP A 317 10.80 15.34 4.64
CA ASP A 317 10.50 15.43 6.05
C ASP A 317 9.22 14.64 6.41
N PRO A 318 9.09 14.15 7.66
CA PRO A 318 8.00 13.24 8.04
C PRO A 318 6.66 13.94 8.36
N ALA A 319 6.48 15.22 8.07
CA ALA A 319 5.20 15.90 8.31
C ALA A 319 4.14 15.50 7.29
N GLY A 320 2.92 15.30 7.74
CA GLY A 320 1.77 14.96 6.89
C GLY A 320 2.00 13.68 6.07
N LEU A 321 1.74 13.74 4.76
CA LEU A 321 2.00 12.62 3.84
C LEU A 321 3.49 12.26 3.72
N GLY A 322 4.41 13.17 4.08
CA GLY A 322 5.85 12.90 4.07
C GLY A 322 6.23 11.72 4.96
N LEU A 323 5.50 11.45 6.03
CA LEU A 323 5.71 10.28 6.89
C LEU A 323 5.51 8.97 6.09
N ALA A 324 4.49 8.91 5.24
CA ALA A 324 4.24 7.74 4.40
C ALA A 324 5.33 7.55 3.34
N VAL A 325 5.68 8.61 2.60
CA VAL A 325 6.74 8.57 1.57
C VAL A 325 8.08 8.16 2.18
N SER A 326 8.49 8.83 3.28
CA SER A 326 9.71 8.50 4.03
C SER A 326 9.71 7.04 4.50
N ASN A 327 8.60 6.54 5.03
CA ASN A 327 8.49 5.14 5.46
C ASN A 327 8.67 4.17 4.28
N ARG A 328 8.12 4.47 3.09
CA ARG A 328 8.27 3.61 1.88
C ARG A 328 9.71 3.57 1.40
N LEU A 329 10.37 4.72 1.29
CA LEU A 329 11.77 4.80 0.90
C LEU A 329 12.69 4.09 1.91
N LYS A 330 12.52 4.32 3.21
CA LYS A 330 13.30 3.65 4.26
C LYS A 330 13.11 2.13 4.25
N LYS A 331 11.90 1.63 4.01
CA LYS A 331 11.65 0.19 3.88
C LYS A 331 12.23 -0.41 2.60
N ALA A 332 12.20 0.31 1.48
CA ALA A 332 12.89 -0.09 0.25
C ALA A 332 14.41 -0.22 0.47
N ALA A 333 14.99 0.70 1.24
CA ALA A 333 16.40 0.71 1.61
C ALA A 333 16.77 -0.30 2.72
N GLY A 334 15.80 -1.03 3.30
CA GLY A 334 16.06 -1.85 4.50
C GLY A 334 16.59 -1.04 5.67
N PHE A 335 16.17 0.23 5.78
CA PHE A 335 16.62 1.24 6.76
C PHE A 335 18.10 1.63 6.64
N HIS A 336 18.70 1.46 5.46
CA HIS A 336 20.01 2.08 5.17
C HIS A 336 19.80 3.57 4.90
N VAL A 337 20.01 4.39 5.94
CA VAL A 337 19.73 5.84 5.95
C VAL A 337 20.97 6.62 6.34
N ILE A 338 21.22 7.69 5.61
CA ILE A 338 22.26 8.69 5.90
C ILE A 338 21.55 9.99 6.27
N GLU A 339 21.91 10.58 7.38
CA GLU A 339 21.39 11.88 7.84
C GLU A 339 22.43 12.98 7.61
N VAL A 340 22.00 14.12 7.03
CA VAL A 340 22.87 15.25 6.66
C VAL A 340 22.28 16.58 7.11
#